data_a4e12dbfb95bba9dcbd26dfa0c5f74fc
#
_entry.id   a4e12dbfb95bba9dcbd26dfa0c5f74fc
#
_cell.length_a   1.000
_cell.length_b   1.000
_cell.length_c   1.000
_cell.angle_alpha   90.00
_cell.angle_beta   90.00
_cell.angle_gamma   90.00
#
_symmetry.space_group_name_H-M   'P 1'
#
loop_
_entity.id
_entity.type
_entity.pdbx_description
1 polymer ?
#
loop_
_entity_poly.entity_id
_entity_poly.type
_entity_poly.pdbx_seq_one_letter_code
_entity_poly.pdbx_strand_id
1 'polypeptide(L)'
;MASSPPLSPQARRALVRDYKQSFPPMGVYAVRCEAAGLLRLGASRNVDGMLKRLRFELGNGAQRDAALAQAWARHGAQGFSFEVLDRVKERADPDFDYDAELQALLALWQDELQGGQP
;
A
#
# COMPACT_ATOMS: atom_id res chain seq x y z
N MET A 1 7.49 -14.49 41.58
CA MET A 1 7.48 -14.17 41.04
C MET A 1 7.44 -13.56 40.73
N ALA A 2 7.29 -13.38 40.78
CA ALA A 2 7.16 -12.84 40.25
C ALA A 2 7.40 -12.20 39.67
N SER A 3 8.15 -11.96 40.00
CA SER A 3 8.50 -11.30 38.93
C SER A 3 7.37 -10.58 38.37
N SER A 4 7.69 -9.53 37.95
CA SER A 4 6.78 -8.84 37.18
C SER A 4 6.34 -9.80 36.14
N PRO A 5 5.16 -10.22 36.24
CA PRO A 5 4.71 -11.13 35.22
C PRO A 5 4.75 -10.40 33.91
N PRO A 6 4.95 -11.10 32.86
CA PRO A 6 4.72 -10.53 31.57
C PRO A 6 3.29 -10.04 31.54
N LEU A 7 3.02 -9.16 30.64
CA LEU A 7 1.69 -8.65 30.47
C LEU A 7 0.71 -9.78 30.30
N SER A 8 -0.49 -9.58 30.83
CA SER A 8 -1.55 -10.54 30.60
C SER A 8 -1.79 -10.69 29.10
N PRO A 9 -2.38 -11.79 28.66
CA PRO A 9 -2.68 -11.92 27.24
C PRO A 9 -3.52 -10.77 26.67
N GLN A 10 -4.45 -10.25 27.49
CA GLN A 10 -5.26 -9.12 27.05
C GLN A 10 -4.43 -7.86 26.91
N ALA A 11 -3.57 -7.60 27.89
CA ALA A 11 -2.71 -6.42 27.84
C ALA A 11 -1.74 -6.50 26.67
N ARG A 12 -1.21 -7.70 26.43
CA ARG A 12 -0.29 -7.89 25.31
C ARG A 12 -0.99 -7.65 23.99
N ARG A 13 -2.20 -8.16 23.81
CA ARG A 13 -2.94 -7.94 22.58
C ARG A 13 -3.27 -6.46 22.39
N ALA A 14 -3.60 -5.78 23.48
CA ALA A 14 -3.88 -4.36 23.42
C ALA A 14 -2.65 -3.58 22.98
N LEU A 15 -1.47 -3.91 23.52
CA LEU A 15 -0.25 -3.24 23.13
C LEU A 15 0.09 -3.48 21.66
N VAL A 16 -0.07 -4.72 21.21
CA VAL A 16 0.21 -5.05 19.82
C VAL A 16 -0.75 -4.31 18.91
N ARG A 17 -2.04 -4.26 19.28
CA ARG A 17 -3.02 -3.56 18.48
C ARG A 17 -2.72 -2.07 18.44
N ASP A 18 -2.40 -1.47 19.61
CA ASP A 18 -2.08 -0.05 19.67
C ASP A 18 -0.86 0.28 18.83
N TYR A 19 0.15 -0.58 18.92
CA TYR A 19 1.35 -0.39 18.12
C TYR A 19 1.04 -0.42 16.63
N LYS A 20 0.24 -1.37 16.20
CA LYS A 20 -0.10 -1.50 14.80
C LYS A 20 -1.03 -0.39 14.30
N GLN A 21 -1.86 0.12 15.20
CA GLN A 21 -2.85 1.13 14.83
C GLN A 21 -2.38 2.55 15.09
N SER A 22 -1.33 2.71 15.89
CA SER A 22 -0.86 4.07 16.23
C SER A 22 -0.42 4.82 14.98
N PHE A 23 0.14 4.12 14.01
CA PHE A 23 0.51 4.75 12.75
C PHE A 23 0.36 3.73 11.63
N PRO A 24 -0.63 3.93 10.76
CA PRO A 24 -0.85 2.98 9.67
C PRO A 24 0.29 2.99 8.66
N PRO A 25 0.46 1.90 7.90
CA PRO A 25 1.52 1.83 6.90
C PRO A 25 1.14 2.62 5.65
N MET A 26 1.34 3.92 5.72
CA MET A 26 1.07 4.82 4.60
C MET A 26 2.18 4.74 3.57
N GLY A 27 1.83 4.90 2.31
CA GLY A 27 2.84 4.90 1.29
C GLY A 27 2.31 5.00 -0.13
N VAL A 28 3.21 4.82 -1.06
CA VAL A 28 2.93 4.83 -2.49
C VAL A 28 3.19 3.43 -3.02
N TYR A 29 2.30 2.96 -3.89
CA TYR A 29 2.41 1.62 -4.42
C TYR A 29 2.39 1.63 -5.95
N ALA A 30 2.83 0.50 -6.51
CA ALA A 30 2.77 0.29 -7.96
C ALA A 30 2.18 -1.08 -8.25
N VAL A 31 1.32 -1.13 -9.25
CA VAL A 31 0.81 -2.37 -9.83
C VAL A 31 1.29 -2.39 -11.27
N ARG A 32 1.99 -3.43 -11.64
CA ARG A 32 2.57 -3.56 -12.97
C ARG A 32 2.13 -4.84 -13.66
N CYS A 33 1.92 -4.72 -14.96
CA CYS A 33 1.82 -5.88 -15.83
C CYS A 33 2.67 -5.56 -17.05
N GLU A 34 3.91 -6.01 -17.05
CA GLU A 34 4.85 -5.64 -18.10
C GLU A 34 4.42 -6.18 -19.45
N ALA A 35 3.86 -7.38 -19.49
CA ALA A 35 3.41 -7.98 -20.74
C ALA A 35 2.33 -7.15 -21.43
N ALA A 36 1.52 -6.43 -20.63
CA ALA A 36 0.47 -5.58 -21.16
C ALA A 36 0.90 -4.11 -21.23
N GLY A 37 2.12 -3.80 -20.80
CA GLY A 37 2.60 -2.42 -20.77
C GLY A 37 1.85 -1.54 -19.79
N LEU A 38 1.35 -2.12 -18.71
CA LEU A 38 0.55 -1.39 -17.74
C LEU A 38 1.32 -1.08 -16.48
N LEU A 39 1.12 0.13 -15.99
CA LEU A 39 1.68 0.58 -14.71
C LEU A 39 0.65 1.49 -14.07
N ARG A 40 0.28 1.17 -12.84
CA ARG A 40 -0.64 1.99 -12.05
C ARG A 40 0.03 2.34 -10.74
N LEU A 41 0.03 3.62 -10.42
CA LEU A 41 0.59 4.12 -9.17
C LEU A 41 -0.52 4.71 -8.33
N GLY A 42 -0.38 4.59 -7.03
CA GLY A 42 -1.34 5.19 -6.12
C GLY A 42 -0.74 5.40 -4.77
N ALA A 43 -1.43 6.17 -3.95
CA ALA A 43 -1.04 6.42 -2.57
C ALA A 43 -2.18 5.98 -1.66
N SER A 44 -1.83 5.51 -0.47
CA SER A 44 -2.82 5.01 0.46
C SER A 44 -2.35 5.21 1.88
N ARG A 45 -3.29 5.48 2.77
CA ARG A 45 -3.01 5.52 4.20
C ARG A 45 -2.83 4.12 4.78
N ASN A 46 -3.11 3.10 3.99
CA ASN A 46 -2.83 1.71 4.33
C ASN A 46 -2.42 1.01 3.04
N VAL A 47 -1.15 1.18 2.69
CA VAL A 47 -0.69 0.71 1.39
C VAL A 47 -0.70 -0.81 1.29
N ASP A 48 -0.39 -1.51 2.38
CA ASP A 48 -0.41 -2.97 2.36
C ASP A 48 -1.83 -3.49 2.17
N GLY A 49 -2.80 -2.88 2.86
CA GLY A 49 -4.20 -3.26 2.71
C GLY A 49 -4.73 -2.95 1.32
N MET A 50 -4.30 -1.83 0.74
CA MET A 50 -4.70 -1.47 -0.60
C MET A 50 -4.22 -2.48 -1.63
N LEU A 51 -2.98 -2.93 -1.51
CA LEU A 51 -2.45 -3.92 -2.43
C LEU A 51 -3.17 -5.26 -2.32
N LYS A 52 -3.50 -5.66 -1.10
CA LYS A 52 -4.28 -6.88 -0.90
C LYS A 52 -5.66 -6.75 -1.55
N ARG A 53 -6.29 -5.60 -1.37
CA ARG A 53 -7.61 -5.35 -1.94
C ARG A 53 -7.56 -5.38 -3.46
N LEU A 54 -6.56 -4.75 -4.06
CA LEU A 54 -6.43 -4.73 -5.51
C LEU A 54 -6.25 -6.13 -6.07
N ARG A 55 -5.40 -6.92 -5.42
CA ARG A 55 -5.19 -8.30 -5.85
C ARG A 55 -6.48 -9.11 -5.73
N PHE A 56 -7.20 -8.93 -4.64
CA PHE A 56 -8.46 -9.63 -4.43
C PHE A 56 -9.48 -9.23 -5.49
N GLU A 57 -9.60 -7.95 -5.77
CA GLU A 57 -10.57 -7.48 -6.77
C GLU A 57 -10.23 -7.98 -8.16
N LEU A 58 -8.97 -8.04 -8.50
CA LEU A 58 -8.55 -8.59 -9.78
C LEU A 58 -8.88 -10.07 -9.86
N GLY A 59 -8.66 -10.80 -8.76
CA GLY A 59 -8.90 -12.23 -8.74
C GLY A 59 -10.36 -12.61 -8.84
N ASN A 60 -11.28 -11.76 -8.37
CA ASN A 60 -12.70 -12.09 -8.40
C ASN A 60 -13.49 -11.27 -9.43
N GLY A 61 -12.79 -10.51 -10.28
CA GLY A 61 -13.45 -9.78 -11.34
C GLY A 61 -14.11 -8.48 -10.91
N ALA A 62 -13.84 -8.01 -9.70
CA ALA A 62 -14.48 -6.80 -9.18
C ALA A 62 -13.69 -5.52 -9.46
N GLN A 63 -12.56 -5.63 -10.13
CA GLN A 63 -11.73 -4.46 -10.39
C GLN A 63 -12.38 -3.56 -11.43
N ARG A 64 -12.46 -2.26 -11.11
CA ARG A 64 -13.09 -1.29 -11.99
C ARG A 64 -12.20 -0.80 -13.11
N ASP A 65 -10.89 -0.92 -12.95
CA ASP A 65 -9.96 -0.53 -14.01
C ASP A 65 -10.00 -1.59 -15.09
N ALA A 66 -10.66 -1.29 -16.19
CA ALA A 66 -10.88 -2.26 -17.25
C ALA A 66 -9.58 -2.78 -17.85
N ALA A 67 -8.57 -1.91 -17.97
CA ALA A 67 -7.29 -2.33 -18.52
C ALA A 67 -6.61 -3.35 -17.62
N LEU A 68 -6.63 -3.11 -16.30
CA LEU A 68 -6.08 -4.05 -15.35
C LEU A 68 -6.85 -5.37 -15.37
N ALA A 69 -8.18 -5.29 -15.39
CA ALA A 69 -9.01 -6.49 -15.39
C ALA A 69 -8.75 -7.34 -16.64
N GLN A 70 -8.62 -6.71 -17.79
CA GLN A 70 -8.34 -7.42 -19.03
C GLN A 70 -6.94 -8.06 -19.00
N ALA A 71 -5.96 -7.32 -18.49
CA ALA A 71 -4.61 -7.85 -18.40
C ALA A 71 -4.56 -9.04 -17.44
N TRP A 72 -5.30 -8.98 -16.36
CA TRP A 72 -5.36 -10.10 -15.42
C TRP A 72 -5.99 -11.33 -16.07
N ALA A 73 -7.07 -11.13 -16.83
CA ALA A 73 -7.71 -12.25 -17.53
C ALA A 73 -6.78 -12.87 -18.56
N ARG A 74 -5.94 -12.05 -19.17
CA ARG A 74 -5.03 -12.54 -20.22
C ARG A 74 -3.75 -13.15 -19.66
N HIS A 75 -3.16 -12.52 -18.65
CA HIS A 75 -1.84 -12.91 -18.17
C HIS A 75 -1.84 -13.59 -16.81
N GLY A 76 -2.93 -13.46 -16.07
CA GLY A 76 -3.04 -14.07 -14.76
C GLY A 76 -2.17 -13.38 -13.71
N ALA A 77 -2.24 -13.92 -12.51
CA ALA A 77 -1.50 -13.34 -11.38
C ALA A 77 0.00 -13.30 -11.61
N GLN A 78 0.51 -14.26 -12.36
CA GLN A 78 1.94 -14.35 -12.61
C GLN A 78 2.46 -13.19 -13.45
N GLY A 79 1.59 -12.55 -14.22
CA GLY A 79 1.98 -11.42 -15.05
C GLY A 79 1.99 -10.10 -14.31
N PHE A 80 1.59 -10.09 -13.04
CA PHE A 80 1.46 -8.86 -12.26
C PHE A 80 2.48 -8.82 -11.14
N SER A 81 2.92 -7.59 -10.82
CA SER A 81 3.68 -7.34 -9.60
C SER A 81 3.00 -6.23 -8.82
N PHE A 82 3.02 -6.37 -7.50
CA PHE A 82 2.44 -5.44 -6.56
C PHE A 82 3.54 -5.05 -5.59
N GLU A 83 3.90 -3.77 -5.58
CA GLU A 83 5.03 -3.38 -4.75
C GLU A 83 4.77 -2.05 -4.06
N VAL A 84 5.38 -1.87 -2.91
CA VAL A 84 5.38 -0.61 -2.18
C VAL A 84 6.62 0.14 -2.61
N LEU A 85 6.42 1.31 -3.23
CA LEU A 85 7.52 2.11 -3.73
C LEU A 85 8.14 2.97 -2.63
N ASP A 86 7.31 3.45 -1.72
CA ASP A 86 7.76 4.37 -0.70
C ASP A 86 6.82 4.30 0.49
N ARG A 87 7.36 4.54 1.68
CA ARG A 87 6.56 4.56 2.89
C ARG A 87 6.74 5.89 3.60
N VAL A 88 5.66 6.41 4.14
CA VAL A 88 5.68 7.63 4.93
C VAL A 88 5.89 7.27 6.38
N LYS A 89 6.86 7.90 7.02
CA LYS A 89 7.15 7.65 8.42
C LYS A 89 6.36 8.61 9.29
N GLU A 90 6.00 8.15 10.47
CA GLU A 90 5.31 8.99 11.43
C GLU A 90 6.18 10.19 11.80
N ARG A 91 5.56 11.36 11.89
CA ARG A 91 6.23 12.60 12.27
C ARG A 91 5.87 12.96 13.70
N ALA A 92 6.79 13.67 14.36
CA ALA A 92 6.54 14.13 15.72
C ALA A 92 5.45 15.20 15.77
N ASP A 93 5.26 15.95 14.71
CA ASP A 93 4.29 17.01 14.63
C ASP A 93 2.89 16.42 14.47
N PRO A 94 1.99 16.60 15.46
CA PRO A 94 0.65 16.05 15.33
C PRO A 94 -0.19 16.70 14.25
N ASP A 95 0.22 17.88 13.78
CA ASP A 95 -0.50 18.57 12.72
C ASP A 95 0.07 18.30 11.34
N PHE A 96 1.02 17.39 11.24
CA PHE A 96 1.61 17.09 9.94
C PHE A 96 0.55 16.57 8.97
N ASP A 97 0.57 17.10 7.76
CA ASP A 97 -0.42 16.75 6.74
C ASP A 97 0.06 15.55 5.94
N TYR A 98 -0.36 14.38 6.37
CA TYR A 98 0.04 13.13 5.70
C TYR A 98 -0.57 12.99 4.32
N ASP A 99 -1.75 13.53 4.10
CA ASP A 99 -2.34 13.48 2.76
C ASP A 99 -1.52 14.28 1.77
N ALA A 100 -1.06 15.46 2.20
CA ALA A 100 -0.20 16.27 1.33
C ALA A 100 1.11 15.55 1.05
N GLU A 101 1.69 14.90 2.05
CA GLU A 101 2.92 14.16 1.87
C GLU A 101 2.72 12.99 0.91
N LEU A 102 1.62 12.25 1.06
CA LEU A 102 1.32 11.14 0.17
C LEU A 102 1.16 11.62 -1.27
N GLN A 103 0.47 12.73 -1.47
CA GLN A 103 0.28 13.26 -2.81
C GLN A 103 1.60 13.74 -3.42
N ALA A 104 2.46 14.34 -2.60
CA ALA A 104 3.76 14.79 -3.07
C ALA A 104 4.63 13.60 -3.48
N LEU A 105 4.63 12.54 -2.67
CA LEU A 105 5.40 11.34 -3.01
C LEU A 105 4.84 10.66 -4.24
N LEU A 106 3.52 10.60 -4.36
CA LEU A 106 2.91 10.00 -5.53
C LEU A 106 3.30 10.77 -6.79
N ALA A 107 3.29 12.10 -6.72
CA ALA A 107 3.67 12.93 -7.86
C ALA A 107 5.13 12.69 -8.25
N LEU A 108 6.01 12.57 -7.25
CA LEU A 108 7.42 12.29 -7.53
C LEU A 108 7.59 10.95 -8.23
N TRP A 109 6.90 9.91 -7.77
CA TRP A 109 7.02 8.60 -8.39
C TRP A 109 6.39 8.55 -9.76
N GLN A 110 5.28 9.27 -9.96
CA GLN A 110 4.67 9.36 -11.28
C GLN A 110 5.63 10.02 -12.27
N ASP A 111 6.28 11.07 -11.82
CA ASP A 111 7.26 11.75 -12.66
C ASP A 111 8.44 10.84 -12.96
N GLU A 112 8.91 10.12 -11.95
CA GLU A 112 10.07 9.24 -12.10
C GLU A 112 9.78 8.08 -13.06
N LEU A 113 8.60 7.48 -12.96
CA LEU A 113 8.28 6.25 -13.67
C LEU A 113 7.43 6.46 -14.93
N GLN A 114 6.67 7.53 -15.00
CA GLN A 114 5.74 7.76 -16.09
C GLN A 114 5.98 9.10 -16.80
N GLY A 115 6.36 10.12 -16.05
CA GLY A 115 6.43 11.48 -16.57
C GLY A 115 7.73 11.82 -17.25
N GLY A 116 8.74 10.99 -17.13
CA GLY A 116 10.02 11.24 -17.75
C GLY A 116 10.07 10.89 -19.22
N GLN A 117 8.95 10.51 -19.78
CA GLN A 117 8.90 10.11 -21.18
C GLN A 117 8.87 11.34 -22.07
N PRO A 118 9.69 11.37 -23.08
CA PRO A 118 9.68 12.48 -24.03
C PRO A 118 8.40 12.54 -24.83
#